data_b5cd09ee70904b94ab60f963b57ce782
#
_entry.id   b5cd09ee70904b94ab60f963b57ce782
#
_cell.length_a   1.000
_cell.length_b   1.000
_cell.length_c   1.000
_cell.angle_alpha   90.00
_cell.angle_beta   90.00
_cell.angle_gamma   90.00
#
_symmetry.space_group_name_H-M   'P 1'
#
loop_
_entity.id
_entity.type
_entity.pdbx_description
1 polymer ?
#
loop_
_entity_poly.entity_id
_entity_poly.type
_entity_poly.pdbx_seq_one_letter_code
_entity_poly.pdbx_strand_id
1 'polypeptide(L)'
;YFWSMTAQMKAYLDRWCALFDANWSWQKSYYPKMKGKPIGVITVCGDPNVHTADPVIHSFKSTVDMTGMRWLGAVMASAGDKGDILRDDKARKQALELGRKAATS
;
A
#
# COMPACT_ATOMS: atom_id res chain seq x y z
N TYR A 1 -6.25 -9.25 -10.85
CA TYR A 1 -6.60 -8.00 -11.56
C TYR A 1 -5.48 -7.56 -12.50
N PHE A 2 -4.98 -8.52 -13.28
CA PHE A 2 -3.90 -8.29 -14.27
C PHE A 2 -2.67 -7.61 -13.66
N TRP A 3 -2.17 -8.21 -12.57
CA TRP A 3 -0.95 -7.76 -11.86
C TRP A 3 -1.04 -6.34 -11.28
N SER A 4 -2.24 -5.86 -11.04
CA SER A 4 -2.45 -4.53 -10.47
C SER A 4 -3.46 -4.56 -9.33
N MET A 5 -3.70 -3.41 -8.73
CA MET A 5 -4.75 -3.24 -7.73
C MET A 5 -6.14 -3.23 -8.38
N THR A 6 -7.18 -3.41 -7.56
CA THR A 6 -8.57 -3.27 -8.03
C THR A 6 -8.85 -1.85 -8.54
N ALA A 7 -9.84 -1.72 -9.43
CA ALA A 7 -10.28 -0.43 -9.91
C ALA A 7 -10.74 0.49 -8.77
N GLN A 8 -11.38 -0.05 -7.75
CA GLN A 8 -11.82 0.71 -6.57
C GLN A 8 -10.64 1.26 -5.79
N MET A 9 -9.60 0.46 -5.56
CA MET A 9 -8.38 0.91 -4.88
C MET A 9 -7.66 1.98 -5.71
N LYS A 10 -7.57 1.78 -7.02
CA LYS A 10 -6.93 2.76 -7.91
C LYS A 10 -7.70 4.07 -7.92
N ALA A 11 -9.03 4.04 -7.93
CA ALA A 11 -9.87 5.24 -7.86
C ALA A 11 -9.63 6.01 -6.53
N TYR A 12 -9.51 5.28 -5.43
CA TYR A 12 -9.17 5.88 -4.13
C TYR A 12 -7.80 6.57 -4.17
N LEU A 13 -6.79 5.88 -4.70
CA LEU A 13 -5.43 6.40 -4.81
C LEU A 13 -5.38 7.62 -5.75
N ASP A 14 -6.08 7.59 -6.87
CA ASP A 14 -6.13 8.70 -7.82
C ASP A 14 -6.76 9.96 -7.23
N ARG A 15 -7.69 9.82 -6.30
CA ARG A 15 -8.28 10.97 -5.59
C ARG A 15 -7.29 11.71 -4.71
N TRP A 16 -6.17 11.10 -4.35
CA TRP A 16 -5.11 11.79 -3.61
C TRP A 16 -4.52 12.96 -4.40
N CYS A 17 -4.66 12.97 -5.73
CA CYS A 17 -4.27 14.11 -6.55
C CYS A 17 -4.93 15.43 -6.10
N ALA A 18 -6.13 15.37 -5.48
CA ALA A 18 -6.78 16.56 -4.93
C ALA A 18 -6.04 17.19 -3.73
N LEU A 19 -5.07 16.46 -3.15
CA LEU A 19 -4.24 16.95 -2.04
C LEU A 19 -2.95 17.63 -2.52
N PHE A 20 -2.75 17.69 -3.83
CA PHE A 20 -1.61 18.37 -4.44
C PHE A 20 -1.67 19.87 -4.13
N ASP A 21 -0.53 20.44 -3.72
CA ASP A 21 -0.39 21.86 -3.51
C ASP A 21 0.13 22.54 -4.79
N ALA A 22 -0.75 23.25 -5.48
CA ALA A 22 -0.42 23.98 -6.71
C ALA A 22 0.57 25.14 -6.48
N ASN A 23 0.73 25.59 -5.24
CA ASN A 23 1.68 26.65 -4.85
C ASN A 23 3.02 26.11 -4.36
N TRP A 24 3.33 24.84 -4.69
CA TRP A 24 4.58 24.21 -4.28
C TRP A 24 5.81 25.01 -4.73
N SER A 25 6.89 24.91 -3.98
CA SER A 25 8.22 25.34 -4.39
C SER A 25 9.20 24.17 -4.23
N TRP A 26 10.36 24.29 -4.84
CA TRP A 26 11.43 23.26 -4.71
C TRP A 26 11.82 22.95 -3.25
N GLN A 27 11.48 23.82 -2.34
CA GLN A 27 11.77 23.66 -0.90
C GLN A 27 10.59 23.08 -0.11
N LYS A 28 9.43 22.88 -0.75
CA LYS A 28 8.21 22.39 -0.09
C LYS A 28 7.75 21.08 -0.70
N SER A 29 7.07 20.27 0.09
CA SER A 29 6.43 19.06 -0.42
C SER A 29 5.28 19.41 -1.36
N TYR A 30 5.13 18.66 -2.43
CA TYR A 30 3.94 18.72 -3.31
C TYR A 30 2.65 18.31 -2.59
N TYR A 31 2.75 17.51 -1.54
CA TYR A 31 1.63 16.96 -0.78
C TYR A 31 1.83 17.20 0.72
N PRO A 32 1.75 18.46 1.18
CA PRO A 32 2.09 18.81 2.56
C PRO A 32 1.23 18.10 3.60
N LYS A 33 -0.04 17.82 3.26
CA LYS A 33 -0.97 17.12 4.16
C LYS A 33 -0.67 15.62 4.31
N MET A 34 0.13 15.05 3.40
CA MET A 34 0.49 13.62 3.40
C MET A 34 1.88 13.37 3.98
N LYS A 35 2.74 14.36 3.94
CA LYS A 35 4.13 14.25 4.36
C LYS A 35 4.25 13.66 5.76
N GLY A 36 5.06 12.61 5.87
CA GLY A 36 5.34 11.93 7.14
C GLY A 36 4.23 11.00 7.65
N LYS A 37 3.06 10.97 7.01
CA LYS A 37 2.02 10.01 7.40
C LYS A 37 2.46 8.58 7.11
N PRO A 38 2.23 7.65 8.04
CA PRO A 38 2.61 6.25 7.85
C PRO A 38 1.67 5.57 6.86
N ILE A 39 2.22 4.70 6.03
CA ILE A 39 1.46 3.84 5.13
C ILE A 39 2.08 2.45 5.05
N GLY A 40 1.25 1.44 5.13
CA GLY A 40 1.59 0.06 4.84
C GLY A 40 0.58 -0.53 3.86
N VAL A 41 0.96 -1.62 3.19
CA VAL A 41 0.11 -2.28 2.21
C VAL A 41 -0.06 -3.74 2.57
N ILE A 42 -1.28 -4.23 2.53
CA ILE A 42 -1.61 -5.65 2.63
C ILE A 42 -2.29 -6.05 1.33
N THR A 43 -1.75 -7.05 0.66
CA THR A 43 -2.31 -7.54 -0.60
C THR A 43 -2.31 -9.06 -0.64
N VAL A 44 -3.32 -9.62 -1.31
CA VAL A 44 -3.47 -11.05 -1.53
C VAL A 44 -3.63 -11.30 -3.02
N CYS A 45 -2.90 -12.26 -3.55
CA CYS A 45 -3.03 -12.69 -4.95
C CYS A 45 -3.43 -14.16 -5.02
N GLY A 46 -4.04 -14.56 -6.13
CA GLY A 46 -4.40 -15.95 -6.38
C GLY A 46 -3.25 -16.82 -6.86
N ASP A 47 -2.20 -16.21 -7.38
CA ASP A 47 -1.01 -16.92 -7.85
C ASP A 47 -0.22 -17.48 -6.65
N PRO A 48 0.26 -18.74 -6.70
CA PRO A 48 1.14 -19.29 -5.67
C PRO A 48 2.43 -18.48 -5.47
N ASN A 49 2.90 -17.80 -6.49
CA ASN A 49 4.03 -16.89 -6.40
C ASN A 49 3.55 -15.50 -5.94
N VAL A 50 3.80 -15.15 -4.69
CA VAL A 50 3.39 -13.85 -4.12
C VAL A 50 4.00 -12.65 -4.85
N HIS A 51 5.11 -12.83 -5.56
CA HIS A 51 5.78 -11.77 -6.32
C HIS A 51 4.98 -11.28 -7.53
N THR A 52 3.89 -11.97 -7.91
CA THR A 52 2.93 -11.40 -8.87
C THR A 52 2.26 -10.13 -8.35
N ALA A 53 2.28 -9.89 -7.05
CA ALA A 53 1.80 -8.66 -6.43
C ALA A 53 2.85 -7.52 -6.40
N ASP A 54 4.09 -7.76 -6.82
CA ASP A 54 5.15 -6.75 -6.82
C ASP A 54 4.79 -5.45 -7.56
N PRO A 55 4.10 -5.46 -8.71
CA PRO A 55 3.67 -4.21 -9.35
C PRO A 55 2.76 -3.34 -8.48
N VAL A 56 1.91 -3.93 -7.66
CA VAL A 56 1.06 -3.20 -6.70
C VAL A 56 1.94 -2.52 -5.65
N ILE A 57 2.89 -3.25 -5.08
CA ILE A 57 3.82 -2.72 -4.08
C ILE A 57 4.66 -1.59 -4.67
N HIS A 58 5.14 -1.76 -5.90
CA HIS A 58 5.92 -0.74 -6.60
C HIS A 58 5.11 0.55 -6.80
N SER A 59 3.84 0.45 -7.20
CA SER A 59 2.94 1.60 -7.35
C SER A 59 2.79 2.37 -6.04
N PHE A 60 2.61 1.68 -4.91
CA PHE A 60 2.51 2.33 -3.61
C PHE A 60 3.83 2.96 -3.17
N LYS A 61 4.97 2.29 -3.39
CA LYS A 61 6.29 2.86 -3.06
C LYS A 61 6.57 4.13 -3.86
N SER A 62 6.26 4.16 -5.15
CA SER A 62 6.39 5.35 -5.98
C SER A 62 5.51 6.50 -5.46
N THR A 63 4.29 6.17 -5.03
CA THR A 63 3.39 7.16 -4.42
C THR A 63 3.96 7.70 -3.10
N VAL A 64 4.52 6.83 -2.28
CA VAL A 64 5.19 7.22 -1.01
C VAL A 64 6.33 8.19 -1.27
N ASP A 65 7.18 7.88 -2.24
CA ASP A 65 8.32 8.73 -2.59
C ASP A 65 7.86 10.11 -3.06
N MET A 66 6.82 10.16 -3.88
CA MET A 66 6.27 11.42 -4.40
C MET A 66 5.58 12.25 -3.32
N THR A 67 4.85 11.61 -2.41
CA THR A 67 4.03 12.30 -1.40
C THR A 67 4.78 12.61 -0.11
N GLY A 68 5.97 12.01 0.07
CA GLY A 68 6.74 12.15 1.31
C GLY A 68 6.13 11.40 2.50
N MET A 69 5.26 10.45 2.25
CA MET A 69 4.75 9.55 3.29
C MET A 69 5.86 8.62 3.79
N ARG A 70 5.61 7.96 4.91
CA ARG A 70 6.56 7.04 5.53
C ARG A 70 6.14 5.58 5.34
N TRP A 71 6.95 4.83 4.62
CA TRP A 71 6.71 3.43 4.34
C TRP A 71 6.90 2.56 5.58
N LEU A 72 5.89 1.80 5.96
CA LEU A 72 5.93 0.88 7.09
C LEU A 72 6.24 -0.56 6.71
N GLY A 73 5.92 -0.93 5.48
CA GLY A 73 6.12 -2.27 4.97
C GLY A 73 4.96 -2.78 4.14
N ALA A 74 5.12 -3.99 3.64
CA ALA A 74 4.08 -4.68 2.89
C ALA A 74 3.93 -6.11 3.39
N VAL A 75 2.70 -6.60 3.36
CA VAL A 75 2.37 -8.02 3.53
C VAL A 75 1.78 -8.52 2.22
N MET A 76 2.42 -9.52 1.64
CA MET A 76 1.95 -10.20 0.43
C MET A 76 1.62 -11.64 0.78
N ALA A 77 0.42 -12.07 0.44
CA ALA A 77 -0.02 -13.44 0.64
C ALA A 77 -0.61 -14.04 -0.64
N SER A 78 -0.61 -15.35 -0.72
CA SER A 78 -1.26 -16.11 -1.80
C SER A 78 -2.46 -16.86 -1.23
N ALA A 79 -3.61 -16.70 -1.87
CA ALA A 79 -4.84 -17.44 -1.53
C ALA A 79 -5.69 -17.60 -2.79
N GLY A 80 -5.86 -18.83 -3.26
CA GLY A 80 -6.59 -19.14 -4.50
C GLY A 80 -8.08 -19.20 -4.30
N ASP A 81 -8.53 -19.77 -3.19
CA ASP A 81 -9.93 -20.02 -2.90
C ASP A 81 -10.43 -19.23 -1.69
N LYS A 82 -11.74 -19.11 -1.61
CA LYS A 82 -12.41 -18.49 -0.46
C LYS A 82 -12.01 -19.19 0.84
N GLY A 83 -11.54 -18.40 1.80
CA GLY A 83 -11.15 -18.90 3.13
C GLY A 83 -9.70 -19.36 3.25
N ASP A 84 -8.96 -19.49 2.16
CA ASP A 84 -7.55 -19.93 2.20
C ASP A 84 -6.69 -19.02 3.07
N ILE A 85 -6.91 -17.71 2.99
CA ILE A 85 -6.15 -16.73 3.76
C ILE A 85 -6.33 -16.91 5.28
N LEU A 86 -7.44 -17.47 5.71
CA LEU A 86 -7.70 -17.74 7.14
C LEU A 86 -6.78 -18.84 7.70
N ARG A 87 -6.23 -19.68 6.83
CA ARG A 87 -5.29 -20.76 7.17
C ARG A 87 -3.83 -20.34 7.08
N ASP A 88 -3.55 -19.16 6.52
CA ASP A 88 -2.21 -18.61 6.44
C ASP A 88 -1.84 -17.83 7.71
N ASP A 89 -1.41 -18.56 8.74
CA ASP A 89 -1.07 -17.96 10.05
C ASP A 89 0.11 -16.99 9.95
N LYS A 90 1.07 -17.24 9.07
CA LYS A 90 2.22 -16.36 8.87
C LYS A 90 1.77 -15.01 8.31
N ALA A 91 0.99 -15.01 7.24
CA ALA A 91 0.46 -13.78 6.65
C ALA A 91 -0.41 -13.00 7.63
N ARG A 92 -1.26 -13.70 8.38
CA ARG A 92 -2.12 -13.09 9.40
C ARG A 92 -1.32 -12.42 10.52
N LYS A 93 -0.27 -13.08 11.01
CA LYS A 93 0.64 -12.50 12.01
C LYS A 93 1.33 -11.25 11.46
N GLN A 94 1.86 -11.31 10.25
CA GLN A 94 2.51 -10.17 9.61
C GLN A 94 1.55 -9.00 9.42
N ALA A 95 0.30 -9.27 9.02
CA ALA A 95 -0.72 -8.23 8.87
C ALA A 95 -1.07 -7.58 10.21
N LEU A 96 -1.22 -8.36 11.28
CA LEU A 96 -1.47 -7.86 12.62
C LEU A 96 -0.31 -6.97 13.11
N GLU A 97 0.91 -7.41 12.88
CA GLU A 97 2.11 -6.68 13.27
C GLU A 97 2.24 -5.36 12.51
N LEU A 98 1.96 -5.38 11.20
CA LEU A 98 1.93 -4.16 10.38
C LEU A 98 0.87 -3.18 10.88
N GLY A 99 -0.32 -3.68 11.25
CA GLY A 99 -1.38 -2.88 11.83
C GLY A 99 -1.00 -2.24 13.16
N ARG A 100 -0.34 -3.00 14.04
CA ARG A 100 0.19 -2.46 15.31
C ARG A 100 1.22 -1.36 15.07
N LYS A 101 2.12 -1.58 14.14
CA LYS A 101 3.13 -0.61 13.74
C LYS A 101 2.49 0.68 13.20
N ALA A 102 1.43 0.55 12.41
CA ALA A 102 0.70 1.71 11.90
C ALA A 102 0.00 2.49 13.04
N ALA A 103 -0.59 1.78 13.99
CA ALA A 103 -1.29 2.40 15.12
C ALA A 103 -0.36 3.15 16.09
N THR A 104 0.90 2.74 16.18
CA THR A 104 1.91 3.35 17.09
C THR A 104 2.84 4.35 16.39
N SER A 105 2.60 4.61 15.13
CA SER A 105 3.47 5.46 14.31
C SER A 105 3.09 6.93 14.30
#